data_2274498a930927980fdd74a9df880e80
#
_entry.id   2274498a930927980fdd74a9df880e80
#
_cell.length_a   1.000
_cell.length_b   1.000
_cell.length_c   1.000
_cell.angle_alpha   90.00
_cell.angle_beta   90.00
_cell.angle_gamma   90.00
#
_symmetry.space_group_name_H-M   'P 1'
#
loop_
_entity.id
_entity.type
_entity.pdbx_description
1 polymer ?
#
loop_
_entity_poly.entity_id
_entity_poly.type
_entity_poly.pdbx_seq_one_letter_code
_entity_poly.pdbx_strand_id
1 'polypeptide(L)'
;MKENFKKIILYEKSYEVSKIILVLLTSVLFLKCAKVDHVFVKSFFITVFSFVPIIGAGVYFIPAIILNLLESNTLYLAMYAWLFLALISIDKIIYSVFYDLPFDYSPIFYVIMGMILYLIFGKYILMVFSLFVYGINVYNNYNKYKKTKAFYNKALFNFIDLKQIIQEN
;
A
#
# COMPACT_ATOMS: atom_id res chain seq x y z
N MET A 1 30.86 1.16 9.44
CA MET A 1 29.78 2.11 9.12
C MET A 1 29.35 2.06 7.65
N LYS A 2 30.27 2.12 6.66
CA LYS A 2 29.93 2.01 5.20
C LYS A 2 29.25 0.71 4.77
N GLU A 3 29.61 -0.45 5.36
CA GLU A 3 28.98 -1.74 5.02
C GLU A 3 27.53 -1.86 5.49
N ASN A 4 27.23 -1.35 6.67
CA ASN A 4 25.86 -1.34 7.18
C ASN A 4 24.96 -0.42 6.35
N PHE A 5 25.50 0.69 5.85
CA PHE A 5 24.76 1.61 4.99
C PHE A 5 24.45 0.99 3.62
N LYS A 6 25.40 0.26 3.02
CA LYS A 6 25.18 -0.50 1.78
C LYS A 6 24.13 -1.58 1.94
N LYS A 7 24.14 -2.31 3.06
CA LYS A 7 23.11 -3.34 3.36
C LYS A 7 21.72 -2.71 3.45
N ILE A 8 21.56 -1.60 4.17
CA ILE A 8 20.26 -0.92 4.31
C ILE A 8 19.72 -0.48 2.93
N ILE A 9 20.54 0.13 2.09
CA ILE A 9 20.14 0.55 0.74
C ILE A 9 19.76 -0.66 -0.13
N LEU A 10 20.47 -1.78 -0.01
CA LEU A 10 20.19 -3.00 -0.76
C LEU A 10 18.85 -3.60 -0.34
N TYR A 11 18.54 -3.64 0.95
CA TYR A 11 17.26 -4.10 1.49
C TYR A 11 16.09 -3.21 1.02
N GLU A 12 16.27 -1.90 1.06
CA GLU A 12 15.24 -0.95 0.61
C GLU A 12 14.92 -1.12 -0.87
N LYS A 13 15.95 -1.22 -1.72
CA LYS A 13 15.77 -1.50 -3.15
C LYS A 13 15.13 -2.86 -3.42
N SER A 14 15.53 -3.90 -2.69
CA SER A 14 14.93 -5.22 -2.84
C SER A 14 13.46 -5.24 -2.43
N TYR A 15 13.09 -4.51 -1.39
CA TYR A 15 11.69 -4.33 -0.99
C TYR A 15 10.87 -3.65 -2.09
N GLU A 16 11.36 -2.54 -2.65
CA GLU A 16 10.68 -1.82 -3.73
C GLU A 16 10.49 -2.69 -4.98
N VAL A 17 11.52 -3.40 -5.41
CA VAL A 17 11.44 -4.30 -6.57
C VAL A 17 10.45 -5.44 -6.33
N SER A 18 10.48 -6.07 -5.16
CA SER A 18 9.55 -7.13 -4.80
C SER A 18 8.11 -6.62 -4.77
N LYS A 19 7.89 -5.41 -4.25
CA LYS A 19 6.59 -4.75 -4.26
C LYS A 19 6.08 -4.52 -5.68
N ILE A 20 6.92 -3.99 -6.59
CA ILE A 20 6.57 -3.78 -8.00
C ILE A 20 6.09 -5.10 -8.62
N ILE A 21 6.89 -6.15 -8.51
CA ILE A 21 6.61 -7.44 -9.12
C ILE A 21 5.29 -8.02 -8.58
N LEU A 22 5.10 -8.05 -7.27
CA LEU A 22 3.92 -8.64 -6.65
C LEU A 22 2.65 -7.84 -6.93
N VAL A 23 2.70 -6.51 -6.87
CA VAL A 23 1.55 -5.65 -7.20
C VAL A 23 1.17 -5.81 -8.66
N LEU A 24 2.14 -5.80 -9.59
CA LEU A 24 1.90 -5.97 -11.01
C LEU A 24 1.28 -7.34 -11.30
N LEU A 25 1.88 -8.41 -10.80
CA LEU A 25 1.42 -9.79 -11.02
C LEU A 25 0.01 -10.01 -10.46
N THR A 26 -0.24 -9.55 -9.25
CA THR A 26 -1.57 -9.64 -8.62
C THR A 26 -2.61 -8.86 -9.42
N SER A 27 -2.29 -7.64 -9.84
CA SER A 27 -3.20 -6.81 -10.63
C SER A 27 -3.52 -7.43 -11.98
N VAL A 28 -2.52 -7.96 -12.68
CA VAL A 28 -2.71 -8.66 -13.96
C VAL A 28 -3.60 -9.89 -13.78
N LEU A 29 -3.32 -10.72 -12.78
CA LEU A 29 -4.11 -11.93 -12.52
C LEU A 29 -5.57 -11.59 -12.21
N PHE A 30 -5.82 -10.65 -11.29
CA PHE A 30 -7.19 -10.25 -10.93
C PHE A 30 -7.96 -9.64 -12.11
N LEU A 31 -7.37 -8.69 -12.82
CA LEU A 31 -8.02 -8.03 -13.94
C LEU A 31 -8.26 -8.99 -15.11
N LYS A 32 -7.36 -9.95 -15.35
CA LYS A 32 -7.53 -10.99 -16.36
C LYS A 32 -8.66 -11.95 -15.98
N CYS A 33 -8.74 -12.39 -14.74
CA CYS A 33 -9.84 -13.22 -14.24
C CYS A 33 -11.19 -12.49 -14.32
N ALA A 34 -11.17 -11.16 -14.12
CA ALA A 34 -12.34 -10.29 -14.26
C ALA A 34 -12.76 -10.04 -15.71
N LYS A 35 -11.98 -10.50 -16.69
CA LYS A 35 -12.17 -10.19 -18.12
C LYS A 35 -12.27 -8.68 -18.41
N VAL A 36 -11.49 -7.89 -17.67
CA VAL A 36 -11.44 -6.43 -17.85
C VAL A 36 -10.61 -6.10 -19.10
N ASP A 37 -11.07 -5.14 -19.88
CA ASP A 37 -10.31 -4.67 -21.05
C ASP A 37 -9.04 -3.91 -20.61
N HIS A 38 -8.02 -3.94 -21.49
CA HIS A 38 -6.74 -3.26 -21.31
C HIS A 38 -6.02 -3.63 -19.99
N VAL A 39 -6.00 -4.91 -19.64
CA VAL A 39 -5.43 -5.45 -18.37
C VAL A 39 -4.03 -4.90 -18.10
N PHE A 40 -3.12 -4.97 -19.07
CA PHE A 40 -1.72 -4.54 -18.87
C PHE A 40 -1.60 -3.05 -18.58
N VAL A 41 -2.35 -2.22 -19.30
CA VAL A 41 -2.35 -0.77 -19.08
C VAL A 41 -2.88 -0.43 -17.69
N LYS A 42 -4.01 -1.01 -17.32
CA LYS A 42 -4.60 -0.79 -15.98
C LYS A 42 -3.68 -1.30 -14.86
N SER A 43 -3.07 -2.47 -15.01
CA SER A 43 -2.13 -3.02 -14.02
C SER A 43 -0.88 -2.16 -13.89
N PHE A 44 -0.38 -1.62 -15.00
CA PHE A 44 0.73 -0.68 -14.97
C PHE A 44 0.39 0.58 -14.15
N PHE A 45 -0.75 1.21 -14.41
CA PHE A 45 -1.18 2.37 -13.63
C PHE A 45 -1.40 2.04 -12.15
N ILE A 46 -2.02 0.91 -11.83
CA ILE A 46 -2.18 0.46 -10.43
C ILE A 46 -0.81 0.35 -9.76
N THR A 47 0.18 -0.25 -10.45
CA THR A 47 1.53 -0.42 -9.93
C THR A 47 2.21 0.93 -9.70
N VAL A 48 2.17 1.83 -10.68
CA VAL A 48 2.76 3.18 -10.55
C VAL A 48 2.12 3.94 -9.39
N PHE A 49 0.80 3.96 -9.29
CA PHE A 49 0.11 4.66 -8.21
C PHE A 49 0.34 4.01 -6.83
N SER A 50 0.68 2.73 -6.76
CA SER A 50 0.99 2.08 -5.47
C SER A 50 2.22 2.69 -4.77
N PHE A 51 3.06 3.43 -5.49
CA PHE A 51 4.22 4.15 -4.95
C PHE A 51 3.90 5.57 -4.47
N VAL A 52 2.69 6.07 -4.69
CA VAL A 52 2.31 7.39 -4.16
C VAL A 52 2.34 7.33 -2.63
N PRO A 53 3.15 8.19 -1.97
CA PRO A 53 3.26 8.19 -0.52
C PRO A 53 1.89 8.39 0.14
N ILE A 54 1.66 7.71 1.27
CA ILE A 54 0.45 7.81 2.11
C ILE A 54 -0.79 7.22 1.44
N ILE A 55 -1.13 7.66 0.21
CA ILE A 55 -2.38 7.32 -0.48
C ILE A 55 -2.24 6.02 -1.27
N GLY A 56 -1.04 5.74 -1.84
CA GLY A 56 -0.77 4.50 -2.57
C GLY A 56 -1.74 4.24 -3.72
N ALA A 57 -2.09 2.97 -3.91
CA ALA A 57 -2.99 2.53 -4.97
C ALA A 57 -4.42 3.13 -4.89
N GLY A 58 -4.80 3.75 -3.77
CA GLY A 58 -6.10 4.41 -3.61
C GLY A 58 -6.37 5.49 -4.64
N VAL A 59 -5.32 6.15 -5.16
CA VAL A 59 -5.43 7.14 -6.25
C VAL A 59 -6.13 6.54 -7.48
N TYR A 60 -5.89 5.26 -7.77
CA TYR A 60 -6.53 4.56 -8.88
C TYR A 60 -7.89 3.97 -8.47
N PHE A 61 -7.95 3.31 -7.30
CA PHE A 61 -9.13 2.52 -6.92
C PHE A 61 -10.32 3.37 -6.52
N ILE A 62 -10.13 4.52 -5.85
CA ILE A 62 -11.25 5.36 -5.45
C ILE A 62 -12.05 5.86 -6.66
N PRO A 63 -11.43 6.48 -7.68
CA PRO A 63 -12.15 6.85 -8.90
C PRO A 63 -12.76 5.65 -9.63
N ALA A 64 -12.03 4.53 -9.73
CA ALA A 64 -12.52 3.33 -10.40
C ALA A 64 -13.77 2.75 -9.71
N ILE A 65 -13.78 2.71 -8.37
CA ILE A 65 -14.94 2.25 -7.59
C ILE A 65 -16.14 3.19 -7.80
N ILE A 66 -15.91 4.51 -7.74
CA ILE A 66 -16.96 5.50 -7.94
C ILE A 66 -17.59 5.39 -9.33
N LEU A 67 -16.76 5.29 -10.38
CA LEU A 67 -17.24 5.15 -11.76
C LEU A 67 -18.06 3.87 -11.93
N ASN A 68 -17.57 2.72 -11.44
CA ASN A 68 -18.32 1.46 -11.53
C ASN A 68 -19.63 1.47 -10.70
N LEU A 69 -19.67 2.26 -9.62
CA LEU A 69 -20.89 2.47 -8.85
C LEU A 69 -21.91 3.27 -9.65
N LEU A 70 -21.50 4.34 -10.32
CA LEU A 70 -22.35 5.18 -11.16
C LEU A 70 -22.88 4.43 -12.38
N GLU A 71 -22.04 3.60 -13.01
CA GLU A 71 -22.40 2.77 -14.15
C GLU A 71 -23.23 1.54 -13.77
N SER A 72 -23.53 1.34 -12.48
CA SER A 72 -24.19 0.14 -11.95
C SER A 72 -23.50 -1.17 -12.33
N ASN A 73 -22.22 -1.12 -12.65
CA ASN A 73 -21.42 -2.29 -13.03
C ASN A 73 -20.95 -3.06 -11.81
N THR A 74 -21.85 -3.85 -11.30
CA THR A 74 -21.75 -4.49 -9.98
C THR A 74 -20.70 -5.58 -9.89
N LEU A 75 -20.33 -6.21 -11.01
CA LEU A 75 -19.27 -7.23 -11.05
C LEU A 75 -17.90 -6.58 -10.88
N TYR A 76 -17.63 -5.55 -11.65
CA TYR A 76 -16.36 -4.83 -11.55
C TYR A 76 -16.20 -4.11 -10.22
N LEU A 77 -17.28 -3.61 -9.65
CA LEU A 77 -17.27 -3.03 -8.31
C LEU A 77 -16.71 -3.99 -7.26
N ALA A 78 -17.25 -5.22 -7.20
CA ALA A 78 -16.77 -6.25 -6.27
C ALA A 78 -15.32 -6.62 -6.53
N MET A 79 -14.93 -6.76 -7.79
CA MET A 79 -13.59 -7.15 -8.17
C MET A 79 -12.55 -6.06 -7.84
N TYR A 80 -12.85 -4.80 -8.10
CA TYR A 80 -11.97 -3.70 -7.71
C TYR A 80 -11.85 -3.59 -6.18
N ALA A 81 -12.93 -3.81 -5.43
CA ALA A 81 -12.88 -3.83 -3.97
C ALA A 81 -11.99 -4.97 -3.44
N TRP A 82 -12.11 -6.17 -4.00
CA TRP A 82 -11.25 -7.32 -3.67
C TRP A 82 -9.79 -7.10 -4.02
N LEU A 83 -9.52 -6.61 -5.24
CA LEU A 83 -8.16 -6.30 -5.67
C LEU A 83 -7.53 -5.26 -4.74
N PHE A 84 -8.29 -4.26 -4.34
CA PHE A 84 -7.82 -3.23 -3.44
C PHE A 84 -7.44 -3.79 -2.06
N LEU A 85 -8.29 -4.62 -1.46
CA LEU A 85 -7.97 -5.32 -0.20
C LEU A 85 -6.73 -6.22 -0.34
N ALA A 86 -6.60 -6.94 -1.45
CA ALA A 86 -5.45 -7.78 -1.71
C ALA A 86 -4.14 -6.96 -1.77
N LEU A 87 -4.15 -5.80 -2.45
CA LEU A 87 -2.96 -4.96 -2.55
C LEU A 87 -2.55 -4.34 -1.21
N ILE A 88 -3.52 -3.88 -0.40
CA ILE A 88 -3.23 -3.41 0.96
C ILE A 88 -2.60 -4.53 1.80
N SER A 89 -3.10 -5.76 1.65
CA SER A 89 -2.60 -6.93 2.37
C SER A 89 -1.18 -7.30 1.94
N ILE A 90 -0.90 -7.29 0.64
CA ILE A 90 0.42 -7.56 0.06
C ILE A 90 1.46 -6.57 0.58
N ASP A 91 1.15 -5.29 0.57
CA ASP A 91 2.07 -4.24 1.04
C ASP A 91 2.50 -4.46 2.49
N LYS A 92 1.56 -4.82 3.37
CA LYS A 92 1.85 -5.14 4.78
C LYS A 92 2.67 -6.42 4.96
N ILE A 93 2.36 -7.47 4.19
CA ILE A 93 3.07 -8.76 4.27
C ILE A 93 4.52 -8.57 3.79
N ILE A 94 4.74 -7.93 2.66
CA ILE A 94 6.08 -7.67 2.14
C ILE A 94 6.88 -6.86 3.16
N TYR A 95 6.27 -5.81 3.73
CA TYR A 95 6.93 -4.98 4.72
C TYR A 95 7.37 -5.79 5.96
N SER A 96 6.53 -6.67 6.49
CA SER A 96 6.88 -7.51 7.64
C SER A 96 8.02 -8.49 7.32
N VAL A 97 8.02 -9.08 6.14
CA VAL A 97 9.06 -10.04 5.70
C VAL A 97 10.42 -9.36 5.51
N PHE A 98 10.45 -8.17 4.89
CA PHE A 98 11.73 -7.49 4.60
C PHE A 98 12.36 -6.81 5.82
N TYR A 99 11.57 -6.45 6.82
CA TYR A 99 12.06 -5.75 8.01
C TYR A 99 12.10 -6.63 9.28
N ASP A 100 11.99 -7.96 9.13
CA ASP A 100 12.00 -8.94 10.23
C ASP A 100 11.07 -8.54 11.39
N LEU A 101 9.96 -7.93 11.05
CA LEU A 101 8.95 -7.53 12.03
C LEU A 101 8.04 -8.72 12.36
N PRO A 102 7.46 -8.75 13.56
CA PRO A 102 6.46 -9.76 13.88
C PRO A 102 5.35 -9.73 12.83
N PHE A 103 4.96 -10.93 12.36
CA PHE A 103 3.98 -11.06 11.30
C PHE A 103 2.66 -10.36 11.68
N ASP A 104 2.26 -9.37 10.90
CA ASP A 104 0.99 -8.69 11.10
C ASP A 104 -0.15 -9.53 10.51
N TYR A 105 -0.96 -10.14 11.36
CA TYR A 105 -2.13 -10.94 10.94
C TYR A 105 -3.30 -10.08 10.44
N SER A 106 -3.22 -8.76 10.57
CA SER A 106 -4.31 -7.86 10.14
C SER A 106 -4.66 -7.99 8.65
N PRO A 107 -3.73 -8.23 7.71
CA PRO A 107 -4.07 -8.46 6.31
C PRO A 107 -4.95 -9.69 6.08
N ILE A 108 -4.63 -10.80 6.75
CA ILE A 108 -5.42 -12.03 6.67
C ILE A 108 -6.82 -11.79 7.23
N PHE A 109 -6.89 -11.12 8.37
CA PHE A 109 -8.17 -10.74 8.97
C PHE A 109 -9.03 -9.88 8.03
N TYR A 110 -8.46 -8.90 7.34
CA TYR A 110 -9.22 -8.07 6.38
C TYR A 110 -9.78 -8.89 5.21
N VAL A 111 -9.01 -9.85 4.69
CA VAL A 111 -9.48 -10.72 3.61
C VAL A 111 -10.60 -11.62 4.09
N ILE A 112 -10.44 -12.28 5.25
CA ILE A 112 -11.48 -13.17 5.83
C ILE A 112 -12.76 -12.39 6.15
N MET A 113 -12.65 -11.24 6.81
CA MET A 113 -13.81 -10.38 7.12
C MET A 113 -14.48 -9.87 5.85
N GLY A 114 -13.70 -9.47 4.84
CA GLY A 114 -14.23 -9.08 3.54
C GLY A 114 -15.03 -10.22 2.89
N MET A 115 -14.55 -11.47 2.98
CA MET A 115 -15.25 -12.64 2.45
C MET A 115 -16.56 -12.88 3.19
N ILE A 116 -16.57 -12.86 4.51
CA ILE A 116 -17.78 -13.03 5.32
C ILE A 116 -18.80 -11.92 5.00
N LEU A 117 -18.37 -10.68 4.99
CA LEU A 117 -19.25 -9.54 4.68
C LEU A 117 -19.81 -9.61 3.25
N TYR A 118 -19.01 -10.04 2.28
CA TYR A 118 -19.46 -10.24 0.91
C TYR A 118 -20.54 -11.34 0.82
N LEU A 119 -20.36 -12.46 1.52
CA LEU A 119 -21.31 -13.57 1.50
C LEU A 119 -22.65 -13.23 2.18
N ILE A 120 -22.62 -12.43 3.25
CA ILE A 120 -23.81 -12.09 4.02
C ILE A 120 -24.57 -10.90 3.40
N PHE A 121 -23.85 -9.85 3.06
CA PHE A 121 -24.41 -8.55 2.69
C PHE A 121 -24.18 -8.15 1.23
N GLY A 122 -23.38 -8.94 0.52
CA GLY A 122 -23.09 -8.72 -0.89
C GLY A 122 -22.01 -7.63 -1.15
N LYS A 123 -21.93 -7.25 -2.42
CA LYS A 123 -20.86 -6.43 -2.99
C LYS A 123 -20.74 -5.00 -2.47
N TYR A 124 -21.85 -4.37 -2.11
CA TYR A 124 -21.85 -2.99 -1.63
C TYR A 124 -21.18 -2.86 -0.26
N ILE A 125 -21.44 -3.81 0.62
CA ILE A 125 -20.78 -3.86 1.93
C ILE A 125 -19.29 -4.17 1.78
N LEU A 126 -18.89 -5.03 0.85
CA LEU A 126 -17.48 -5.26 0.55
C LEU A 126 -16.78 -3.97 0.10
N MET A 127 -17.42 -3.18 -0.75
CA MET A 127 -16.91 -1.87 -1.17
C MET A 127 -16.73 -0.93 0.03
N VAL A 128 -17.74 -0.77 0.86
CA VAL A 128 -17.67 0.09 2.05
C VAL A 128 -16.57 -0.39 2.99
N PHE A 129 -16.46 -1.70 3.20
CA PHE A 129 -15.42 -2.29 4.02
C PHE A 129 -14.01 -2.06 3.45
N SER A 130 -13.83 -2.20 2.14
CA SER A 130 -12.53 -1.94 1.50
C SER A 130 -12.10 -0.49 1.63
N LEU A 131 -13.03 0.46 1.50
CA LEU A 131 -12.78 1.89 1.71
C LEU A 131 -12.47 2.20 3.19
N PHE A 132 -13.13 1.54 4.13
CA PHE A 132 -12.87 1.67 5.56
C PHE A 132 -11.46 1.17 5.92
N VAL A 133 -11.08 -0.02 5.47
CA VAL A 133 -9.73 -0.59 5.65
C VAL A 133 -8.67 0.33 5.04
N TYR A 134 -8.96 0.89 3.86
CA TYR A 134 -8.10 1.86 3.23
C TYR A 134 -7.93 3.13 4.09
N GLY A 135 -9.00 3.68 4.62
CA GLY A 135 -8.94 4.84 5.51
C GLY A 135 -8.04 4.60 6.73
N ILE A 136 -8.16 3.43 7.36
CA ILE A 136 -7.26 3.01 8.45
C ILE A 136 -5.80 2.96 7.97
N ASN A 137 -5.57 2.38 6.79
CA ASN A 137 -4.21 2.26 6.24
C ASN A 137 -3.59 3.63 5.94
N VAL A 138 -4.34 4.55 5.35
CA VAL A 138 -3.91 5.94 5.10
C VAL A 138 -3.59 6.66 6.41
N TYR A 139 -4.43 6.53 7.42
CA TYR A 139 -4.21 7.13 8.73
C TYR A 139 -2.92 6.61 9.38
N ASN A 140 -2.70 5.30 9.34
CA ASN A 140 -1.49 4.68 9.88
C ASN A 140 -0.23 5.12 9.13
N ASN A 141 -0.29 5.17 7.80
CA ASN A 141 0.82 5.62 6.96
C ASN A 141 1.13 7.10 7.19
N TYR A 142 0.11 7.94 7.34
CA TYR A 142 0.28 9.35 7.66
C TYR A 142 0.98 9.55 9.02
N ASN A 143 0.54 8.82 10.06
CA ASN A 143 1.16 8.88 11.37
C ASN A 143 2.62 8.40 11.35
N LYS A 144 2.91 7.33 10.59
CA LYS A 144 4.27 6.83 10.38
C LYS A 144 5.13 7.90 9.68
N TYR A 145 4.63 8.50 8.62
CA TYR A 145 5.31 9.56 7.89
C TYR A 145 5.61 10.77 8.79
N LYS A 146 4.64 11.21 9.59
CA LYS A 146 4.80 12.31 10.55
C LYS A 146 5.90 12.02 11.58
N LYS A 147 5.93 10.80 12.15
CA LYS A 147 6.98 10.38 13.09
C LYS A 147 8.35 10.36 12.44
N THR A 148 8.46 9.81 11.23
CA THR A 148 9.72 9.76 10.47
C THR A 148 10.23 11.15 10.16
N LYS A 149 9.37 12.06 9.69
CA LYS A 149 9.73 13.46 9.42
C LYS A 149 10.21 14.20 10.69
N ALA A 150 9.54 13.98 11.82
CA ALA A 150 9.95 14.55 13.10
C ALA A 150 11.32 14.03 13.54
N PHE A 151 11.61 12.75 13.33
CA PHE A 151 12.92 12.15 13.61
C PHE A 151 14.03 12.75 12.74
N TYR A 152 13.80 12.88 11.43
CA TYR A 152 14.77 13.51 10.51
C TYR A 152 15.04 14.96 10.88
N ASN A 153 14.02 15.74 11.21
CA ASN A 153 14.21 17.13 11.63
C ASN A 153 15.07 17.21 12.91
N LYS A 154 14.77 16.36 13.90
CA LYS A 154 15.55 16.32 15.13
C LYS A 154 17.02 15.90 14.88
N ALA A 155 17.26 14.93 14.02
CA ALA A 155 18.60 14.50 13.65
C ALA A 155 19.37 15.61 12.91
N LEU A 156 18.69 16.35 12.03
CA LEU A 156 19.28 17.46 11.30
C LEU A 156 19.66 18.63 12.24
N PHE A 157 18.83 18.96 13.21
CA PHE A 157 19.15 19.98 14.22
C PHE A 157 20.38 19.59 15.03
N ASN A 158 20.44 18.35 15.55
CA ASN A 158 21.60 17.86 16.29
C ASN A 158 22.89 17.87 15.45
N PHE A 159 22.80 17.63 14.13
CA PHE A 159 23.94 17.69 13.23
C PHE A 159 24.44 19.11 12.99
N ILE A 160 23.52 20.09 12.91
CA ILE A 160 23.85 21.52 12.76
C ILE A 160 24.55 22.04 14.02
N ASP A 161 23.99 21.71 15.20
CA ASP A 161 24.59 22.11 16.48
C ASP A 161 26.01 21.55 16.66
N LEU A 162 26.24 20.26 16.32
CA LEU A 162 27.57 19.67 16.34
C LEU A 162 28.56 20.37 15.40
N LYS A 163 28.09 20.81 14.22
CA LYS A 163 28.93 21.49 13.25
C LYS A 163 29.32 22.90 13.72
N GLN A 164 28.44 23.61 14.42
CA GLN A 164 28.74 24.90 15.04
C GLN A 164 29.78 24.76 16.17
N ILE A 165 29.65 23.77 17.05
CA ILE A 165 30.58 23.51 18.14
C ILE A 165 31.98 23.17 17.59
N ILE A 166 32.09 22.49 16.47
CA ILE A 166 33.38 22.14 15.82
C ILE A 166 34.05 23.37 15.15
N GLN A 167 33.23 24.35 14.70
CA GLN A 167 33.75 25.57 14.07
C GLN A 167 34.20 26.64 15.09
N GLU A 168 33.71 26.57 16.33
CA GLU A 168 34.06 27.50 17.41
C GLU A 168 35.28 27.06 18.25
N ASN A 169 35.84 25.85 18.02
CA ASN A 169 37.06 25.33 18.61
C ASN A 169 38.18 25.22 17.56
#